data_c564ec7764eadbbfd44ad3801991c628
#
_entry.id   c564ec7764eadbbfd44ad3801991c628
#
_cell.length_a   1.000
_cell.length_b   1.000
_cell.length_c   1.000
_cell.angle_alpha   90.00
_cell.angle_beta   90.00
_cell.angle_gamma   90.00
#
_symmetry.space_group_name_H-M   'P 1'
#
loop_
_entity.id
_entity.type
_entity.pdbx_description
1 polymer ?
#
loop_
_entity_poly.entity_id
_entity_poly.type
_entity_poly.pdbx_seq_one_letter_code
_entity_poly.pdbx_strand_id
1 'polypeptide(L)'
;MKTWIAFSSILGKDMSTYYLKPPNISWGIIFPLAWALMFFLRTGEPMDVREILPGIMSLSILFGTTSMLAVTITFERRRESFNRLLLAPLDLNLLMLAKTSGAILFGIVNGFVPVLIAFFLTDLGGINWVAVFLGVVLISITSTFMGLFIAVAVREVFEAQTFSNFFRFPMIFLCGLFIPLETLPIWIRPLSYILPLTYGADLLREAVNGLGYFHPGFSLAALLAFALGLFLYSIRNVKMKWID
;
A
#
# COMPACT_ATOMS: atom_id res chain seq x y z
N MET A 1 21.24 -11.28 18.49
CA MET A 1 20.20 -12.25 18.91
C MET A 1 19.00 -11.55 19.58
N LYS A 2 19.19 -10.68 20.59
CA LYS A 2 18.06 -9.97 21.26
C LYS A 2 17.23 -9.08 20.33
N THR A 3 17.85 -8.35 19.40
CA THR A 3 17.21 -7.48 18.40
C THR A 3 16.30 -8.22 17.43
N TRP A 4 16.72 -9.40 16.97
CA TRP A 4 15.92 -10.24 16.08
C TRP A 4 14.70 -10.85 16.78
N ILE A 5 14.87 -11.25 18.04
CA ILE A 5 13.76 -11.75 18.87
C ILE A 5 12.72 -10.64 19.08
N ALA A 6 13.15 -9.42 19.39
CA ALA A 6 12.25 -8.27 19.55
C ALA A 6 11.50 -7.95 18.25
N PHE A 7 12.21 -7.91 17.12
CA PHE A 7 11.62 -7.68 15.80
C PHE A 7 10.54 -8.73 15.47
N SER A 8 10.87 -10.02 15.57
CA SER A 8 9.94 -11.12 15.27
C SER A 8 8.75 -11.17 16.23
N SER A 9 8.95 -10.83 17.50
CA SER A 9 7.87 -10.78 18.48
C SER A 9 6.88 -9.64 18.21
N ILE A 10 7.36 -8.44 17.83
CA ILE A 10 6.51 -7.32 17.42
C ILE A 10 5.74 -7.67 16.16
N LEU A 11 6.43 -8.19 15.15
CA LEU A 11 5.83 -8.61 13.90
C LEU A 11 4.75 -9.68 14.12
N GLY A 12 5.06 -10.74 14.84
CA GLY A 12 4.12 -11.83 15.12
C GLY A 12 2.89 -11.37 15.91
N LYS A 13 3.10 -10.50 16.90
CA LYS A 13 2.00 -9.88 17.67
C LYS A 13 1.10 -9.06 16.74
N ASP A 14 1.66 -8.21 15.89
CA ASP A 14 0.88 -7.34 15.01
C ASP A 14 0.13 -8.13 13.94
N MET A 15 0.76 -9.16 13.38
CA MET A 15 0.08 -10.07 12.44
C MET A 15 -1.14 -10.74 13.06
N SER A 16 -1.00 -11.34 14.25
CA SER A 16 -2.09 -12.06 14.92
C SER A 16 -3.17 -11.13 15.49
N THR A 17 -2.79 -9.94 15.99
CA THR A 17 -3.72 -9.05 16.67
C THR A 17 -4.48 -8.15 15.70
N TYR A 18 -3.88 -7.74 14.59
CA TYR A 18 -4.44 -6.76 13.68
C TYR A 18 -4.62 -7.29 12.26
N TYR A 19 -3.54 -7.69 11.57
CA TYR A 19 -3.59 -7.93 10.12
C TYR A 19 -4.43 -9.13 9.72
N LEU A 20 -4.36 -10.24 10.43
CA LEU A 20 -5.11 -11.46 10.14
C LEU A 20 -6.54 -11.47 10.71
N LYS A 21 -7.07 -10.32 11.13
CA LYS A 21 -8.46 -10.21 11.58
C LYS A 21 -9.42 -10.05 10.41
N PRO A 22 -10.63 -10.69 10.46
CA PRO A 22 -11.59 -10.68 9.36
C PRO A 22 -11.92 -9.31 8.78
N PRO A 23 -12.13 -8.22 9.56
CA PRO A 23 -12.43 -6.91 9.00
C PRO A 23 -11.34 -6.38 8.06
N ASN A 24 -10.07 -6.67 8.36
CA ASN A 24 -8.93 -6.17 7.60
C ASN A 24 -8.73 -6.95 6.31
N ILE A 25 -8.92 -8.26 6.37
CA ILE A 25 -8.94 -9.12 5.18
C ILE A 25 -10.04 -8.67 4.23
N SER A 26 -11.22 -8.33 4.74
CA SER A 26 -12.35 -7.88 3.93
C SER A 26 -12.03 -6.60 3.15
N TRP A 27 -11.42 -5.60 3.78
CA TRP A 27 -11.08 -4.36 3.09
C TRP A 27 -9.95 -4.52 2.06
N GLY A 28 -8.97 -5.36 2.32
CA GLY A 28 -7.86 -5.61 1.41
C GLY A 28 -8.24 -6.50 0.21
N ILE A 29 -9.24 -7.36 0.35
CA ILE A 29 -9.61 -8.35 -0.66
C ILE A 29 -10.98 -8.06 -1.26
N ILE A 30 -12.03 -7.99 -0.43
CA ILE A 30 -13.41 -7.91 -0.92
C ILE A 30 -13.66 -6.60 -1.66
N PHE A 31 -13.17 -5.47 -1.14
CA PHE A 31 -13.39 -4.16 -1.75
C PHE A 31 -12.79 -4.04 -3.16
N PRO A 32 -11.51 -4.38 -3.41
CA PRO A 32 -10.95 -4.40 -4.76
C PRO A 32 -11.64 -5.37 -5.73
N LEU A 33 -12.06 -6.53 -5.23
CA LEU A 33 -12.80 -7.49 -6.04
C LEU A 33 -14.22 -7.01 -6.39
N ALA A 34 -14.89 -6.32 -5.47
CA ALA A 34 -16.19 -5.70 -5.75
C ALA A 34 -16.06 -4.61 -6.83
N TRP A 35 -14.95 -3.84 -6.81
CA TRP A 35 -14.62 -2.91 -7.88
C TRP A 35 -14.41 -3.60 -9.23
N ALA A 36 -13.64 -4.68 -9.24
CA ALA A 36 -13.45 -5.48 -10.45
C ALA A 36 -14.78 -6.00 -10.99
N LEU A 37 -15.62 -6.57 -10.12
CA LEU A 37 -16.95 -7.05 -10.48
C LEU A 37 -17.82 -5.94 -11.07
N MET A 38 -17.78 -4.73 -10.52
CA MET A 38 -18.51 -3.58 -11.04
C MET A 38 -18.08 -3.25 -12.48
N PHE A 39 -16.80 -3.32 -12.81
CA PHE A 39 -16.32 -3.12 -14.17
C PHE A 39 -16.85 -4.21 -15.13
N PHE A 40 -16.81 -5.48 -14.74
CA PHE A 40 -17.37 -6.58 -15.53
C PHE A 40 -18.87 -6.41 -15.82
N LEU A 41 -19.63 -5.98 -14.82
CA LEU A 41 -21.08 -5.82 -14.99
C LEU A 41 -21.45 -4.60 -15.84
N ARG A 42 -20.62 -3.57 -15.87
CA ARG A 42 -20.91 -2.30 -16.54
C ARG A 42 -20.66 -2.35 -18.04
N THR A 43 -19.62 -3.02 -18.50
CA THR A 43 -19.16 -2.89 -19.89
C THR A 43 -19.99 -3.71 -20.88
N GLY A 44 -20.70 -4.77 -20.43
CA GLY A 44 -21.47 -5.66 -21.32
C GLY A 44 -20.64 -6.35 -22.41
N GLU A 45 -19.39 -5.95 -22.57
CA GLU A 45 -18.40 -6.53 -23.46
C GLU A 45 -17.41 -7.39 -22.67
N PRO A 46 -16.86 -8.44 -23.26
CA PRO A 46 -15.83 -9.25 -22.61
C PRO A 46 -14.58 -8.39 -22.37
N MET A 47 -14.46 -7.86 -21.15
CA MET A 47 -13.27 -7.10 -20.74
C MET A 47 -12.12 -8.08 -20.51
N ASP A 48 -10.95 -7.76 -21.01
CA ASP A 48 -9.75 -8.55 -20.72
C ASP A 48 -9.36 -8.34 -19.25
N VAL A 49 -9.46 -9.43 -18.46
CA VAL A 49 -9.04 -9.46 -17.04
C VAL A 49 -7.62 -8.94 -16.89
N ARG A 50 -6.77 -9.19 -17.87
CA ARG A 50 -5.37 -8.82 -17.88
C ARG A 50 -5.17 -7.29 -17.87
N GLU A 51 -6.05 -6.53 -18.53
CA GLU A 51 -5.97 -5.07 -18.57
C GLU A 51 -6.24 -4.43 -17.21
N ILE A 52 -7.19 -4.97 -16.44
CA ILE A 52 -7.58 -4.41 -15.14
C ILE A 52 -6.75 -4.96 -13.97
N LEU A 53 -6.04 -6.07 -14.18
CA LEU A 53 -5.29 -6.76 -13.13
C LEU A 53 -4.29 -5.85 -12.39
N PRO A 54 -3.45 -5.03 -13.06
CA PRO A 54 -2.54 -4.11 -12.38
C PRO A 54 -3.25 -3.11 -11.46
N GLY A 55 -4.40 -2.59 -11.92
CA GLY A 55 -5.23 -1.67 -11.15
C GLY A 55 -5.79 -2.32 -9.89
N ILE A 56 -6.35 -3.53 -10.00
CA ILE A 56 -6.92 -4.28 -8.87
C ILE A 56 -5.82 -4.66 -7.87
N MET A 57 -4.65 -5.11 -8.33
CA MET A 57 -3.50 -5.41 -7.49
C MET A 57 -3.08 -4.17 -6.67
N SER A 58 -2.94 -3.02 -7.36
CA SER A 58 -2.58 -1.74 -6.73
C SER A 58 -3.60 -1.31 -5.68
N LEU A 59 -4.89 -1.45 -5.97
CA LEU A 59 -5.98 -1.19 -5.02
C LEU A 59 -5.91 -2.10 -3.80
N SER A 60 -5.72 -3.39 -4.00
CA SER A 60 -5.65 -4.39 -2.91
C SER A 60 -4.52 -4.06 -1.95
N ILE A 61 -3.36 -3.65 -2.47
CA ILE A 61 -2.23 -3.23 -1.66
C ILE A 61 -2.56 -1.93 -0.92
N LEU A 62 -3.05 -0.91 -1.63
CA LEU A 62 -3.35 0.40 -1.07
C LEU A 62 -4.35 0.33 0.08
N PHE A 63 -5.43 -0.44 -0.09
CA PHE A 63 -6.46 -0.61 0.93
C PHE A 63 -6.02 -1.53 2.07
N GLY A 64 -5.22 -2.54 1.79
CA GLY A 64 -4.69 -3.46 2.78
C GLY A 64 -3.61 -2.87 3.68
N THR A 65 -2.88 -1.83 3.25
CA THR A 65 -1.71 -1.34 3.98
C THR A 65 -1.91 0.03 4.63
N THR A 66 -2.35 1.04 3.88
CA THR A 66 -2.31 2.45 4.29
C THR A 66 -3.12 2.71 5.56
N SER A 67 -4.44 2.48 5.55
CA SER A 67 -5.26 2.74 6.73
C SER A 67 -5.01 1.73 7.83
N MET A 68 -4.63 0.51 7.47
CA MET A 68 -4.38 -0.53 8.44
C MET A 68 -3.26 -0.14 9.41
N LEU A 69 -2.12 0.30 8.87
CA LEU A 69 -1.01 0.77 9.70
C LEU A 69 -1.37 2.06 10.44
N ALA A 70 -1.98 3.03 9.75
CA ALA A 70 -2.36 4.31 10.35
C ALA A 70 -3.28 4.11 11.57
N VAL A 71 -4.33 3.32 11.42
CA VAL A 71 -5.29 3.00 12.47
C VAL A 71 -4.64 2.20 13.60
N THR A 72 -3.82 1.19 13.27
CA THR A 72 -3.16 0.34 14.28
C THR A 72 -2.24 1.15 15.17
N ILE A 73 -1.36 1.97 14.61
CA ILE A 73 -0.42 2.78 15.39
C ILE A 73 -1.17 3.82 16.22
N THR A 74 -2.16 4.50 15.65
CA THR A 74 -2.96 5.50 16.38
C THR A 74 -3.74 4.87 17.52
N PHE A 75 -4.31 3.67 17.31
CA PHE A 75 -5.00 2.90 18.34
C PHE A 75 -4.07 2.45 19.48
N GLU A 76 -2.87 1.98 19.16
CA GLU A 76 -1.87 1.60 20.15
C GLU A 76 -1.38 2.80 20.96
N ARG A 77 -1.26 3.98 20.33
CA ARG A 77 -0.93 5.23 21.03
C ARG A 77 -2.04 5.63 22.01
N ARG A 78 -3.29 5.61 21.56
CA ARG A 78 -4.44 5.90 22.44
C ARG A 78 -4.52 5.00 23.67
N ARG A 79 -4.10 3.74 23.52
CA ARG A 79 -4.04 2.76 24.62
C ARG A 79 -2.73 2.77 25.39
N GLU A 80 -1.84 3.71 25.10
CA GLU A 80 -0.49 3.81 25.68
C GLU A 80 0.39 2.57 25.50
N SER A 81 -0.07 1.59 24.74
CA SER A 81 0.71 0.38 24.45
C SER A 81 1.91 0.67 23.55
N PHE A 82 1.81 1.67 22.68
CA PHE A 82 2.93 2.14 21.86
C PHE A 82 3.99 2.83 22.73
N ASN A 83 3.59 3.61 23.74
CA ASN A 83 4.50 4.28 24.66
C ASN A 83 5.36 3.26 25.45
N ARG A 84 4.77 2.12 25.83
CA ARG A 84 5.53 1.02 26.45
C ARG A 84 6.58 0.43 25.53
N LEU A 85 6.32 0.38 24.22
CA LEU A 85 7.31 -0.07 23.23
C LEU A 85 8.45 0.93 23.06
N LEU A 86 8.17 2.25 23.17
CA LEU A 86 9.20 3.30 23.13
C LEU A 86 10.13 3.27 24.36
N LEU A 87 9.66 2.78 25.51
CA LEU A 87 10.47 2.58 26.72
C LEU A 87 11.36 1.33 26.64
N ALA A 88 11.15 0.45 25.68
CA ALA A 88 12.01 -0.72 25.50
C ALA A 88 13.40 -0.29 24.99
N PRO A 89 14.49 -0.98 25.38
CA PRO A 89 15.85 -0.66 24.95
C PRO A 89 16.08 -1.09 23.48
N LEU A 90 15.30 -0.53 22.56
CA LEU A 90 15.33 -0.78 21.13
C LEU A 90 15.60 0.51 20.37
N ASP A 91 16.37 0.42 19.29
CA ASP A 91 16.50 1.54 18.37
C ASP A 91 15.14 1.88 17.75
N LEU A 92 14.82 3.18 17.69
CA LEU A 92 13.57 3.68 17.11
C LEU A 92 13.37 3.21 15.67
N ASN A 93 14.42 3.21 14.84
CA ASN A 93 14.35 2.76 13.46
C ASN A 93 13.95 1.29 13.39
N LEU A 94 14.56 0.45 14.25
CA LEU A 94 14.23 -0.97 14.33
C LEU A 94 12.79 -1.20 14.76
N LEU A 95 12.32 -0.44 15.76
CA LEU A 95 10.93 -0.51 16.21
C LEU A 95 9.95 -0.15 15.08
N MET A 96 10.22 0.94 14.36
CA MET A 96 9.36 1.39 13.29
C MET A 96 9.40 0.43 12.09
N LEU A 97 10.57 -0.14 11.77
CA LEU A 97 10.68 -1.19 10.75
C LEU A 97 9.91 -2.45 11.15
N ALA A 98 9.98 -2.89 12.40
CA ALA A 98 9.21 -4.03 12.88
C ALA A 98 7.70 -3.79 12.76
N LYS A 99 7.25 -2.59 13.14
CA LYS A 99 5.85 -2.17 13.05
C LYS A 99 5.33 -2.10 11.60
N THR A 100 6.13 -1.60 10.68
CA THR A 100 5.75 -1.47 9.28
C THR A 100 5.83 -2.78 8.52
N SER A 101 6.73 -3.71 8.93
CA SER A 101 6.92 -4.99 8.25
C SER A 101 5.65 -5.84 8.16
N GLY A 102 4.80 -5.82 9.20
CA GLY A 102 3.53 -6.54 9.19
C GLY A 102 2.58 -6.03 8.10
N ALA A 103 2.46 -4.70 7.95
CA ALA A 103 1.66 -4.09 6.90
C ALA A 103 2.22 -4.38 5.50
N ILE A 104 3.55 -4.31 5.35
CA ILE A 104 4.22 -4.62 4.07
C ILE A 104 3.94 -6.06 3.65
N LEU A 105 4.14 -7.03 4.55
CA LEU A 105 3.87 -8.44 4.27
C LEU A 105 2.39 -8.68 3.92
N PHE A 106 1.48 -8.08 4.68
CA PHE A 106 0.06 -8.15 4.40
C PHE A 106 -0.29 -7.53 3.05
N GLY A 107 0.31 -6.40 2.69
CA GLY A 107 0.16 -5.76 1.38
C GLY A 107 0.65 -6.64 0.23
N ILE A 108 1.80 -7.29 0.38
CA ILE A 108 2.34 -8.23 -0.61
C ILE A 108 1.35 -9.37 -0.84
N VAL A 109 0.86 -9.99 0.23
CA VAL A 109 -0.14 -11.08 0.13
C VAL A 109 -1.41 -10.60 -0.57
N ASN A 110 -1.96 -9.45 -0.15
CA ASN A 110 -3.15 -8.87 -0.77
C ASN A 110 -2.96 -8.52 -2.25
N GLY A 111 -1.78 -8.05 -2.64
CA GLY A 111 -1.44 -7.74 -4.02
C GLY A 111 -1.48 -8.96 -4.94
N PHE A 112 -1.19 -10.16 -4.42
CA PHE A 112 -1.25 -11.40 -5.19
C PHE A 112 -2.61 -12.10 -5.18
N VAL A 113 -3.56 -11.71 -4.32
CA VAL A 113 -4.91 -12.30 -4.31
C VAL A 113 -5.62 -12.13 -5.67
N PRO A 114 -5.64 -10.93 -6.31
CA PRO A 114 -6.21 -10.79 -7.63
C PRO A 114 -5.55 -11.66 -8.70
N VAL A 115 -4.24 -11.89 -8.58
CA VAL A 115 -3.49 -12.77 -9.50
C VAL A 115 -3.97 -14.21 -9.40
N LEU A 116 -4.22 -14.70 -8.17
CA LEU A 116 -4.76 -16.05 -7.96
C LEU A 116 -6.13 -16.22 -8.62
N ILE A 117 -6.97 -15.20 -8.61
CA ILE A 117 -8.28 -15.22 -9.26
C ILE A 117 -8.12 -15.14 -10.80
N ALA A 118 -7.26 -14.23 -11.26
CA ALA A 118 -6.98 -14.08 -12.70
C ALA A 118 -6.43 -15.35 -13.32
N PHE A 119 -5.67 -16.16 -12.57
CA PHE A 119 -5.14 -17.44 -13.04
C PHE A 119 -6.22 -18.42 -13.53
N PHE A 120 -7.43 -18.35 -12.97
CA PHE A 120 -8.57 -19.17 -13.39
C PHE A 120 -9.41 -18.55 -14.50
N LEU A 121 -9.20 -17.26 -14.83
CA LEU A 121 -10.05 -16.50 -15.74
C LEU A 121 -9.36 -16.15 -17.05
N THR A 122 -8.04 -16.05 -17.08
CA THR A 122 -7.28 -15.62 -18.26
C THR A 122 -5.91 -16.28 -18.32
N ASP A 123 -5.30 -16.28 -19.52
CA ASP A 123 -3.93 -16.72 -19.68
C ASP A 123 -2.96 -15.65 -19.16
N LEU A 124 -2.12 -16.03 -18.23
CA LEU A 124 -1.07 -15.20 -17.64
C LEU A 124 0.31 -15.42 -18.28
N GLY A 125 0.36 -16.03 -19.48
CA GLY A 125 1.60 -16.21 -20.23
C GLY A 125 2.24 -14.89 -20.64
N GLY A 126 3.58 -14.86 -20.68
CA GLY A 126 4.36 -13.67 -21.09
C GLY A 126 4.44 -12.52 -20.09
N ILE A 127 3.89 -12.67 -18.88
CA ILE A 127 4.02 -11.68 -17.79
C ILE A 127 5.45 -11.70 -17.22
N ASN A 128 6.02 -10.53 -17.00
CA ASN A 128 7.29 -10.39 -16.31
C ASN A 128 7.09 -10.48 -14.77
N TRP A 129 7.08 -11.70 -14.23
CA TRP A 129 6.83 -11.96 -12.82
C TRP A 129 7.83 -11.32 -11.86
N VAL A 130 9.07 -11.12 -12.29
CA VAL A 130 10.10 -10.44 -11.49
C VAL A 130 9.71 -8.97 -11.32
N ALA A 131 9.31 -8.31 -12.39
CA ALA A 131 8.86 -6.92 -12.36
C ALA A 131 7.55 -6.78 -11.56
N VAL A 132 6.60 -7.74 -11.70
CA VAL A 132 5.37 -7.79 -10.88
C VAL A 132 5.72 -7.88 -9.40
N PHE A 133 6.60 -8.81 -9.01
CA PHE A 133 6.99 -8.97 -7.61
C PHE A 133 7.65 -7.71 -7.05
N LEU A 134 8.59 -7.10 -7.79
CA LEU A 134 9.23 -5.84 -7.39
C LEU A 134 8.21 -4.71 -7.26
N GLY A 135 7.28 -4.58 -8.21
CA GLY A 135 6.20 -3.59 -8.16
C GLY A 135 5.33 -3.77 -6.92
N VAL A 136 4.85 -4.99 -6.66
CA VAL A 136 4.04 -5.32 -5.48
C VAL A 136 4.76 -4.98 -4.18
N VAL A 137 6.05 -5.34 -4.06
CA VAL A 137 6.86 -5.05 -2.86
C VAL A 137 7.02 -3.54 -2.67
N LEU A 138 7.36 -2.79 -3.73
CA LEU A 138 7.59 -1.35 -3.64
C LEU A 138 6.29 -0.58 -3.37
N ILE A 139 5.18 -0.96 -3.99
CA ILE A 139 3.86 -0.37 -3.70
C ILE A 139 3.50 -0.65 -2.23
N SER A 140 3.72 -1.88 -1.75
CA SER A 140 3.42 -2.26 -0.36
C SER A 140 4.25 -1.43 0.63
N ILE A 141 5.55 -1.24 0.37
CA ILE A 141 6.43 -0.41 1.19
C ILE A 141 5.95 1.06 1.18
N THR A 142 5.74 1.63 0.00
CA THR A 142 5.38 3.04 -0.14
C THR A 142 4.02 3.35 0.46
N SER A 143 3.01 2.50 0.22
CA SER A 143 1.66 2.63 0.79
C SER A 143 1.65 2.44 2.30
N THR A 144 2.50 1.55 2.83
CA THR A 144 2.69 1.37 4.27
C THR A 144 3.32 2.62 4.90
N PHE A 145 4.36 3.18 4.29
CA PHE A 145 4.99 4.40 4.81
C PHE A 145 4.10 5.63 4.69
N MET A 146 3.20 5.66 3.71
CA MET A 146 2.12 6.66 3.68
C MET A 146 1.17 6.47 4.88
N GLY A 147 0.83 5.23 5.25
CA GLY A 147 0.09 4.94 6.48
C GLY A 147 0.81 5.39 7.74
N LEU A 148 2.13 5.23 7.80
CA LEU A 148 2.97 5.73 8.90
C LEU A 148 2.96 7.26 8.96
N PHE A 149 3.11 7.93 7.82
CA PHE A 149 2.99 9.38 7.69
C PHE A 149 1.66 9.89 8.27
N ILE A 150 0.54 9.24 7.91
CA ILE A 150 -0.79 9.57 8.43
C ILE A 150 -0.85 9.37 9.93
N ALA A 151 -0.36 8.23 10.46
CA ALA A 151 -0.36 7.95 11.90
C ALA A 151 0.36 9.02 12.73
N VAL A 152 1.42 9.60 12.17
CA VAL A 152 2.18 10.69 12.85
C VAL A 152 1.46 12.05 12.73
N ALA A 153 0.64 12.25 11.70
CA ALA A 153 -0.08 13.49 11.48
C ALA A 153 -1.34 13.63 12.35
N VAL A 154 -1.94 12.52 12.77
CA VAL A 154 -3.23 12.49 13.48
C VAL A 154 -3.12 12.07 14.94
N ARG A 155 -4.17 12.33 15.71
CA ARG A 155 -4.25 11.97 17.15
C ARG A 155 -5.29 10.89 17.42
N GLU A 156 -6.36 10.87 16.65
CA GLU A 156 -7.52 10.00 16.83
C GLU A 156 -7.60 8.92 15.77
N VAL A 157 -8.12 7.76 16.16
CA VAL A 157 -8.31 6.61 15.23
C VAL A 157 -9.25 6.97 14.08
N PHE A 158 -10.28 7.74 14.37
CA PHE A 158 -11.21 8.24 13.35
C PHE A 158 -10.53 9.17 12.34
N GLU A 159 -9.65 10.06 12.82
CA GLU A 159 -8.85 10.93 11.95
C GLU A 159 -7.93 10.09 11.05
N ALA A 160 -7.29 9.04 11.59
CA ALA A 160 -6.42 8.15 10.81
C ALA A 160 -7.18 7.51 9.64
N GLN A 161 -8.40 7.05 9.87
CA GLN A 161 -9.24 6.49 8.82
C GLN A 161 -9.66 7.53 7.79
N THR A 162 -10.08 8.72 8.24
CA THR A 162 -10.52 9.82 7.36
C THR A 162 -9.37 10.32 6.49
N PHE A 163 -8.18 10.56 7.07
CA PHE A 163 -7.00 10.98 6.32
C PHE A 163 -6.52 9.89 5.34
N SER A 164 -6.61 8.62 5.73
CA SER A 164 -6.29 7.53 4.80
C SER A 164 -7.21 7.54 3.58
N ASN A 165 -8.49 7.78 3.77
CA ASN A 165 -9.46 7.88 2.67
C ASN A 165 -9.23 9.13 1.82
N PHE A 166 -8.87 10.26 2.45
CA PHE A 166 -8.55 11.50 1.75
C PHE A 166 -7.42 11.33 0.72
N PHE A 167 -6.40 10.52 1.03
CA PHE A 167 -5.34 10.20 0.08
C PHE A 167 -5.73 9.10 -0.91
N ARG A 168 -6.40 8.05 -0.44
CA ARG A 168 -6.73 6.88 -1.28
C ARG A 168 -7.72 7.16 -2.39
N PHE A 169 -8.80 7.91 -2.10
CA PHE A 169 -9.82 8.18 -3.12
C PHE A 169 -9.29 8.95 -4.33
N PRO A 170 -8.53 10.05 -4.18
CA PRO A 170 -7.88 10.65 -5.35
C PRO A 170 -6.97 9.69 -6.11
N MET A 171 -6.22 8.82 -5.42
CA MET A 171 -5.34 7.86 -6.05
C MET A 171 -6.08 6.85 -6.93
N ILE A 172 -7.29 6.42 -6.57
CA ILE A 172 -8.09 5.50 -7.38
C ILE A 172 -8.34 6.07 -8.78
N PHE A 173 -8.63 7.37 -8.87
CA PHE A 173 -9.02 8.01 -10.11
C PHE A 173 -7.84 8.64 -10.88
N LEU A 174 -6.82 9.10 -10.18
CA LEU A 174 -5.74 9.89 -10.78
C LEU A 174 -4.47 9.10 -11.09
N CYS A 175 -4.30 7.91 -10.52
CA CYS A 175 -3.04 7.15 -10.68
C CYS A 175 -3.02 6.19 -11.87
N GLY A 176 -3.95 6.31 -12.80
CA GLY A 176 -3.96 5.45 -13.98
C GLY A 176 -4.38 4.01 -13.71
N LEU A 177 -5.07 3.73 -12.58
CA LEU A 177 -5.51 2.37 -12.22
C LEU A 177 -6.54 1.82 -13.18
N PHE A 178 -7.55 2.63 -13.50
CA PHE A 178 -8.67 2.28 -14.36
C PHE A 178 -8.90 3.29 -15.49
N ILE A 179 -8.47 4.53 -15.29
CA ILE A 179 -8.55 5.61 -16.26
C ILE A 179 -7.13 5.89 -16.74
N PRO A 180 -6.81 5.72 -18.04
CA PRO A 180 -5.48 6.02 -18.56
C PRO A 180 -5.08 7.48 -18.27
N LEU A 181 -3.81 7.71 -17.87
CA LEU A 181 -3.32 9.05 -17.55
C LEU A 181 -3.47 10.05 -18.71
N GLU A 182 -3.40 9.56 -19.94
CA GLU A 182 -3.53 10.36 -21.16
C GLU A 182 -4.94 10.91 -21.37
N THR A 183 -5.97 10.23 -20.83
CA THR A 183 -7.36 10.66 -20.92
C THR A 183 -7.73 11.70 -19.86
N LEU A 184 -6.86 11.90 -18.85
CA LEU A 184 -7.08 12.92 -17.84
C LEU A 184 -6.92 14.32 -18.44
N PRO A 185 -7.76 15.29 -18.03
CA PRO A 185 -7.58 16.69 -18.40
C PRO A 185 -6.18 17.21 -18.07
N ILE A 186 -5.60 17.99 -18.97
CA ILE A 186 -4.20 18.42 -18.89
C ILE A 186 -3.85 19.16 -17.59
N TRP A 187 -4.82 19.83 -16.99
CA TRP A 187 -4.68 20.57 -15.72
C TRP A 187 -4.74 19.67 -14.47
N ILE A 188 -5.30 18.44 -14.58
CA ILE A 188 -5.33 17.45 -13.46
C ILE A 188 -4.08 16.55 -13.52
N ARG A 189 -3.55 16.30 -14.71
CA ARG A 189 -2.43 15.38 -14.93
C ARG A 189 -1.20 15.62 -14.04
N PRO A 190 -0.78 16.86 -13.74
CA PRO A 190 0.33 17.11 -12.81
C PRO A 190 0.08 16.56 -11.40
N LEU A 191 -1.17 16.53 -10.95
CA LEU A 191 -1.52 15.98 -9.63
C LEU A 191 -1.25 14.48 -9.57
N SER A 192 -1.47 13.75 -10.67
CA SER A 192 -1.15 12.32 -10.78
C SER A 192 0.34 12.04 -10.54
N TYR A 193 1.23 12.91 -11.00
CA TYR A 193 2.68 12.73 -10.85
C TYR A 193 3.21 12.97 -9.44
N ILE A 194 2.42 13.63 -8.58
CA ILE A 194 2.74 13.82 -7.17
C ILE A 194 2.33 12.59 -6.34
N LEU A 195 1.49 11.72 -6.89
CA LEU A 195 0.97 10.56 -6.19
C LEU A 195 1.88 9.34 -6.40
N PRO A 196 2.40 8.72 -5.33
CA PRO A 196 3.34 7.61 -5.47
C PRO A 196 2.75 6.38 -6.16
N LEU A 197 1.45 6.15 -5.99
CA LEU A 197 0.77 5.00 -6.58
C LEU A 197 0.77 5.02 -8.12
N THR A 198 0.89 6.20 -8.73
CA THR A 198 0.99 6.36 -10.19
C THR A 198 2.14 5.54 -10.75
N TYR A 199 3.30 5.63 -10.14
CA TYR A 199 4.50 4.90 -10.57
C TYR A 199 4.39 3.40 -10.29
N GLY A 200 3.70 3.03 -9.21
CA GLY A 200 3.47 1.63 -8.88
C GLY A 200 2.50 0.95 -9.84
N ALA A 201 1.39 1.60 -10.14
CA ALA A 201 0.40 1.11 -11.08
C ALA A 201 0.99 1.01 -12.50
N ASP A 202 1.80 1.99 -12.90
CA ASP A 202 2.51 2.01 -14.16
C ASP A 202 3.49 0.84 -14.29
N LEU A 203 4.29 0.60 -13.25
CA LEU A 203 5.23 -0.52 -13.22
C LEU A 203 4.53 -1.88 -13.33
N LEU A 204 3.39 -2.05 -12.64
CA LEU A 204 2.60 -3.27 -12.75
C LEU A 204 1.95 -3.40 -14.14
N ARG A 205 1.48 -2.30 -14.74
CA ARG A 205 0.92 -2.29 -16.08
C ARG A 205 1.97 -2.67 -17.13
N GLU A 206 3.17 -2.12 -17.02
CA GLU A 206 4.29 -2.50 -17.89
C GLU A 206 4.65 -3.98 -17.72
N ALA A 207 4.73 -4.46 -16.47
CA ALA A 207 5.09 -5.85 -16.18
C ALA A 207 4.07 -6.87 -16.69
N VAL A 208 2.76 -6.53 -16.65
CA VAL A 208 1.66 -7.42 -17.05
C VAL A 208 1.32 -7.30 -18.53
N ASN A 209 1.28 -6.08 -19.06
CA ASN A 209 0.73 -5.79 -20.40
C ASN A 209 1.78 -5.26 -21.38
N GLY A 210 2.99 -4.90 -20.92
CA GLY A 210 4.01 -4.24 -21.75
C GLY A 210 3.64 -2.81 -22.16
N LEU A 211 2.77 -2.14 -21.42
CA LEU A 211 2.16 -0.84 -21.76
C LEU A 211 2.35 0.19 -20.63
N GLY A 212 3.59 0.46 -20.24
CA GLY A 212 3.92 1.51 -19.27
C GLY A 212 3.96 2.91 -19.89
N TYR A 213 3.65 3.93 -19.11
CA TYR A 213 3.83 5.35 -19.51
C TYR A 213 5.25 5.84 -19.30
N PHE A 214 5.90 5.33 -18.24
CA PHE A 214 7.24 5.71 -17.86
C PHE A 214 8.21 4.56 -18.11
N HIS A 215 9.47 4.92 -18.29
CA HIS A 215 10.51 3.90 -18.28
C HIS A 215 10.52 3.18 -16.93
N PRO A 216 10.56 1.83 -16.86
CA PRO A 216 10.47 1.08 -15.60
C PRO A 216 11.48 1.51 -14.54
N GLY A 217 12.72 1.86 -14.95
CA GLY A 217 13.75 2.37 -14.06
C GLY A 217 13.35 3.70 -13.39
N PHE A 218 12.63 4.57 -14.09
CA PHE A 218 12.13 5.82 -13.53
C PHE A 218 11.03 5.56 -12.50
N SER A 219 10.07 4.70 -12.80
CA SER A 219 8.99 4.31 -11.87
C SER A 219 9.54 3.67 -10.60
N LEU A 220 10.56 2.80 -10.72
CA LEU A 220 11.28 2.22 -9.59
C LEU A 220 11.97 3.29 -8.73
N ALA A 221 12.72 4.19 -9.36
CA ALA A 221 13.44 5.25 -8.67
C ALA A 221 12.48 6.21 -7.94
N ALA A 222 11.36 6.57 -8.59
CA ALA A 222 10.33 7.41 -7.99
C ALA A 222 9.69 6.74 -6.76
N LEU A 223 9.31 5.46 -6.86
CA LEU A 223 8.76 4.72 -5.71
C LEU A 223 9.74 4.65 -4.54
N LEU A 224 11.01 4.37 -4.81
CA LEU A 224 12.05 4.36 -3.78
C LEU A 224 12.23 5.73 -3.14
N ALA A 225 12.23 6.81 -3.94
CA ALA A 225 12.34 8.18 -3.43
C ALA A 225 11.14 8.53 -2.53
N PHE A 226 9.91 8.20 -2.94
CA PHE A 226 8.72 8.38 -2.11
C PHE A 226 8.78 7.56 -0.83
N ALA A 227 9.16 6.29 -0.91
CA ALA A 227 9.27 5.41 0.25
C ALA A 227 10.28 5.97 1.26
N LEU A 228 11.47 6.33 0.81
CA LEU A 228 12.52 6.90 1.67
C LEU A 228 12.08 8.25 2.26
N GLY A 229 11.52 9.14 1.46
CA GLY A 229 11.04 10.45 1.92
C GLY A 229 9.95 10.32 2.98
N LEU A 230 8.94 9.48 2.75
CA LEU A 230 7.87 9.23 3.71
C LEU A 230 8.38 8.59 5.00
N PHE A 231 9.30 7.63 4.90
CA PHE A 231 9.87 6.97 6.07
C PHE A 231 10.71 7.93 6.92
N LEU A 232 11.66 8.64 6.30
CA LEU A 232 12.52 9.58 7.00
C LEU A 232 11.73 10.72 7.66
N TYR A 233 10.76 11.28 6.93
CA TYR A 233 9.86 12.30 7.46
C TYR A 233 9.08 11.76 8.67
N SER A 234 8.53 10.55 8.55
CA SER A 234 7.74 9.93 9.62
C SER A 234 8.58 9.67 10.86
N ILE A 235 9.78 9.09 10.72
CA ILE A 235 10.68 8.83 11.85
C ILE A 235 11.08 10.13 12.55
N ARG A 236 11.45 11.17 11.79
CA ARG A 236 11.79 12.47 12.35
C ARG A 236 10.64 13.03 13.20
N ASN A 237 9.40 12.94 12.70
CA ASN A 237 8.23 13.42 13.43
C ASN A 237 7.87 12.53 14.63
N VAL A 238 8.07 11.21 14.56
CA VAL A 238 7.93 10.32 15.70
C VAL A 238 8.86 10.77 16.82
N LYS A 239 10.13 11.01 16.48
CA LYS A 239 11.11 11.49 17.47
C LYS A 239 10.69 12.79 18.11
N MET A 240 10.33 13.81 17.29
CA MET A 240 9.98 15.15 17.81
C MET A 240 8.65 15.23 18.55
N LYS A 241 7.66 14.39 18.22
CA LYS A 241 6.30 14.53 18.77
C LYS A 241 5.95 13.49 19.82
N TRP A 242 6.67 12.35 19.85
CA TRP A 242 6.32 11.22 20.71
C TRP A 242 7.40 10.87 21.72
N ILE A 243 8.62 11.36 21.56
CA ILE A 243 9.75 11.07 22.46
C ILE A 243 10.25 12.35 23.14
N ASP A 244 10.45 13.44 22.38
CA ASP A 244 10.83 14.77 22.90
C ASP A 244 9.58 15.57 23.32
#